data_2bba4b7b7aff1e82d2b0a5d3f8543622
#
_entry.id   2bba4b7b7aff1e82d2b0a5d3f8543622
#
_cell.length_a   1.000
_cell.length_b   1.000
_cell.length_c   1.000
_cell.angle_alpha   90.00
_cell.angle_beta   90.00
_cell.angle_gamma   90.00
#
_symmetry.space_group_name_H-M   'P 1'
#
loop_
_entity.id
_entity.type
_entity.pdbx_description
1 polymer ?
#
loop_
_entity_poly.entity_id
_entity_poly.type
_entity_poly.pdbx_seq_one_letter_code
_entity_poly.pdbx_strand_id
1 'polypeptide(L)'
;IVQYMPVFAEASGDTRWTTLYESTYRIINQMVDTYGTGILPDFIVKDSNGKFVPASANLLESEHDGNFYYNACRTPWRISMDYLVNGNADALKFANALNGFITRKTGGDPAQIMAGYPPAGEAVSDWNDLCFDAPFLVAAACGGYDTWHDSLRSMILDYGEDVYFGDTITMLCLIVDDNAWIVPAGADQPVRGDVNQ
;
A
#
# COMPACT_ATOMS: atom_id res chain seq x y z
N ILE A 1 8.34 5.17 1.45
CA ILE A 1 9.50 5.62 2.26
C ILE A 1 9.85 4.61 3.35
N VAL A 2 8.89 3.91 3.95
CA VAL A 2 9.11 3.00 5.07
C VAL A 2 10.21 1.96 4.78
N GLN A 3 10.23 1.38 3.59
CA GLN A 3 11.24 0.39 3.15
C GLN A 3 12.69 0.93 3.14
N TYR A 4 12.89 2.25 3.16
CA TYR A 4 14.22 2.85 3.18
C TYR A 4 14.72 3.23 4.57
N MET A 5 13.88 3.18 5.59
CA MET A 5 14.27 3.57 6.95
C MET A 5 15.42 2.72 7.50
N PRO A 6 15.47 1.37 7.27
CA PRO A 6 16.64 0.57 7.64
C PRO A 6 17.91 1.02 6.93
N VAL A 7 17.83 1.33 5.63
CA VAL A 7 18.98 1.84 4.85
C VAL A 7 19.45 3.20 5.38
N PHE A 8 18.52 4.08 5.77
CA PHE A 8 18.88 5.37 6.36
C PHE A 8 19.52 5.20 7.74
N ALA A 9 19.06 4.24 8.55
CA ALA A 9 19.68 3.92 9.83
C ALA A 9 21.14 3.45 9.63
N GLU A 10 21.37 2.53 8.71
CA GLU A 10 22.71 2.02 8.40
C GLU A 10 23.62 3.12 7.84
N ALA A 11 23.18 3.84 6.83
CA ALA A 11 23.99 4.87 6.16
C ALA A 11 24.34 6.07 7.06
N SER A 12 23.46 6.43 7.99
CA SER A 12 23.68 7.59 8.89
C SER A 12 24.25 7.21 10.25
N GLY A 13 24.15 5.94 10.66
CA GLY A 13 24.41 5.50 12.04
C GLY A 13 23.42 6.06 13.07
N ASP A 14 22.29 6.63 12.63
CA ASP A 14 21.30 7.28 13.49
C ASP A 14 20.15 6.33 13.84
N THR A 15 20.12 5.87 15.08
CA THR A 15 19.10 4.91 15.58
C THR A 15 17.67 5.49 15.61
N ARG A 16 17.48 6.80 15.43
CA ARG A 16 16.15 7.41 15.34
C ARG A 16 15.37 6.87 14.13
N TRP A 17 16.06 6.47 13.07
CA TRP A 17 15.43 5.83 11.91
C TRP A 17 14.80 4.48 12.27
N THR A 18 15.48 3.67 13.10
CA THR A 18 14.91 2.41 13.61
C THR A 18 13.68 2.67 14.48
N THR A 19 13.75 3.66 15.39
CA THR A 19 12.61 4.03 16.23
C THR A 19 11.42 4.53 15.41
N LEU A 20 11.68 5.28 14.33
CA LEU A 20 10.64 5.76 13.42
C LEU A 20 9.99 4.59 12.66
N TYR A 21 10.81 3.67 12.17
CA TYR A 21 10.36 2.46 11.48
C TYR A 21 9.41 1.62 12.35
N GLU A 22 9.84 1.27 13.56
CA GLU A 22 9.04 0.53 14.54
C GLU A 22 7.74 1.27 14.91
N SER A 23 7.83 2.59 15.09
CA SER A 23 6.67 3.42 15.40
C SER A 23 5.67 3.47 14.25
N THR A 24 6.15 3.49 13.01
CA THR A 24 5.31 3.43 11.81
C THR A 24 4.53 2.12 11.75
N TYR A 25 5.21 0.98 11.95
CA TYR A 25 4.54 -0.33 11.95
C TYR A 25 3.59 -0.51 13.13
N ARG A 26 3.87 0.07 14.28
CA ARG A 26 2.91 0.08 15.40
C ARG A 26 1.60 0.76 15.01
N ILE A 27 1.65 1.86 14.23
CA ILE A 27 0.45 2.54 13.74
C ILE A 27 -0.27 1.68 12.70
N ILE A 28 0.46 1.18 11.70
CA ILE A 28 -0.08 0.32 10.63
C ILE A 28 -0.76 -0.91 11.23
N ASN A 29 -0.08 -1.62 12.13
CA ASN A 29 -0.61 -2.82 12.78
C ASN A 29 -1.88 -2.51 13.59
N GLN A 30 -1.89 -1.41 14.35
CA GLN A 30 -3.10 -1.02 15.09
C GLN A 30 -4.28 -0.75 14.16
N MET A 31 -4.05 -0.10 13.01
CA MET A 31 -5.11 0.14 12.01
C MET A 31 -5.58 -1.18 11.40
N VAL A 32 -4.66 -2.05 10.96
CA VAL A 32 -4.99 -3.37 10.42
C VAL A 32 -5.78 -4.21 11.43
N ASP A 33 -5.33 -4.27 12.68
CA ASP A 33 -5.99 -5.05 13.74
C ASP A 33 -7.37 -4.48 14.11
N THR A 34 -7.55 -3.17 13.97
CA THR A 34 -8.83 -2.53 14.30
C THR A 34 -9.87 -2.73 13.21
N TYR A 35 -9.48 -2.60 11.93
CA TYR A 35 -10.41 -2.57 10.80
C TYR A 35 -10.40 -3.85 9.96
N GLY A 36 -9.33 -4.64 10.00
CA GLY A 36 -9.22 -5.91 9.28
C GLY A 36 -9.08 -5.81 7.76
N THR A 37 -8.81 -4.61 7.23
CA THR A 37 -8.86 -4.36 5.78
C THR A 37 -7.52 -4.00 5.14
N GLY A 38 -6.55 -3.53 5.92
CA GLY A 38 -5.33 -2.92 5.38
C GLY A 38 -5.55 -1.55 4.72
N ILE A 39 -6.77 -1.05 4.66
CA ILE A 39 -7.07 0.29 4.16
C ILE A 39 -6.63 1.33 5.20
N LEU A 40 -5.69 2.19 4.83
CA LEU A 40 -5.20 3.28 5.67
C LEU A 40 -5.75 4.61 5.14
N PRO A 41 -6.25 5.50 6.02
CA PRO A 41 -6.77 6.80 5.59
C PRO A 41 -5.64 7.76 5.21
N ASP A 42 -5.98 8.84 4.53
CA ASP A 42 -5.06 9.91 4.17
C ASP A 42 -4.38 10.50 5.39
N PHE A 43 -5.13 10.67 6.49
CA PHE A 43 -4.61 11.16 7.75
C PHE A 43 -5.08 10.30 8.93
N ILE A 44 -4.14 9.99 9.82
CA ILE A 44 -4.35 9.25 11.07
C ILE A 44 -4.05 10.16 12.23
N VAL A 45 -4.94 10.21 13.20
CA VAL A 45 -4.79 11.00 14.43
C VAL A 45 -4.85 10.12 15.67
N LYS A 46 -4.49 10.66 16.83
CA LYS A 46 -4.76 10.01 18.11
C LYS A 46 -6.06 10.53 18.69
N ASP A 47 -6.90 9.63 19.15
CA ASP A 47 -8.08 9.97 19.95
C ASP A 47 -7.69 10.38 21.40
N SER A 48 -8.68 10.71 22.20
CA SER A 48 -8.49 11.09 23.61
C SER A 48 -7.88 9.98 24.49
N ASN A 49 -7.94 8.73 24.05
CA ASN A 49 -7.36 7.56 24.72
C ASN A 49 -5.97 7.20 24.18
N GLY A 50 -5.44 8.00 23.24
CA GLY A 50 -4.16 7.75 22.60
C GLY A 50 -4.17 6.66 21.51
N LYS A 51 -5.36 6.18 21.10
CA LYS A 51 -5.54 5.20 20.03
C LYS A 51 -5.45 5.92 18.67
N PHE A 52 -4.81 5.29 17.69
CA PHE A 52 -4.77 5.79 16.33
C PHE A 52 -6.10 5.50 15.61
N VAL A 53 -6.67 6.56 15.04
CA VAL A 53 -7.98 6.53 14.35
C VAL A 53 -7.92 7.37 13.08
N PRO A 54 -8.81 7.14 12.09
CA PRO A 54 -8.95 8.03 10.94
C PRO A 54 -9.23 9.46 11.39
N ALA A 55 -8.68 10.43 10.67
CA ALA A 55 -9.00 11.83 10.89
C ALA A 55 -10.49 12.11 10.67
N SER A 56 -11.00 13.15 11.30
CA SER A 56 -12.33 13.67 10.95
C SER A 56 -12.29 14.36 9.58
N ALA A 57 -13.42 14.38 8.89
CA ALA A 57 -13.58 15.13 7.66
C ALA A 57 -13.17 16.60 7.85
N ASN A 58 -12.48 17.16 6.85
CA ASN A 58 -12.01 18.55 6.83
C ASN A 58 -11.08 18.93 7.99
N LEU A 59 -10.28 17.96 8.47
CA LEU A 59 -9.25 18.25 9.47
C LEU A 59 -8.09 19.04 8.86
N LEU A 60 -7.62 18.66 7.66
CA LEU A 60 -6.45 19.25 6.98
C LEU A 60 -6.78 19.69 5.55
N GLU A 61 -7.35 18.83 4.72
CA GLU A 61 -7.47 19.08 3.27
C GLU A 61 -8.90 18.98 2.74
N SER A 62 -9.65 17.92 3.11
CA SER A 62 -10.95 17.65 2.52
C SER A 62 -11.87 16.79 3.41
N GLU A 63 -13.11 16.62 2.95
CA GLU A 63 -14.04 15.69 3.59
C GLU A 63 -13.56 14.22 3.59
N HIS A 64 -12.54 13.90 2.78
CA HIS A 64 -11.96 12.56 2.65
C HIS A 64 -10.73 12.32 3.54
N ASP A 65 -10.35 13.26 4.42
CA ASP A 65 -9.16 13.13 5.28
C ASP A 65 -9.10 11.82 6.08
N GLY A 66 -10.24 11.30 6.48
CA GLY A 66 -10.36 10.01 7.18
C GLY A 66 -10.51 8.79 6.28
N ASN A 67 -10.44 8.93 4.97
CA ASN A 67 -10.56 7.87 3.99
C ASN A 67 -9.22 7.58 3.33
N PHE A 68 -9.06 6.37 2.81
CA PHE A 68 -8.06 6.04 1.82
C PHE A 68 -8.43 6.79 0.54
N TYR A 69 -7.70 7.86 0.24
CA TYR A 69 -8.00 8.72 -0.89
C TYR A 69 -6.70 9.11 -1.61
N TYR A 70 -6.61 10.26 -2.27
CA TYR A 70 -5.49 10.59 -3.13
C TYR A 70 -4.13 10.78 -2.43
N ASN A 71 -4.08 10.95 -1.10
CA ASN A 71 -2.83 10.90 -0.34
C ASN A 71 -2.43 9.46 0.00
N ALA A 72 -3.37 8.66 0.47
CA ALA A 72 -3.12 7.28 0.89
C ALA A 72 -3.10 6.27 -0.25
N CYS A 73 -3.56 6.59 -1.46
CA CYS A 73 -3.62 5.69 -2.62
C CYS A 73 -2.29 4.96 -2.88
N ARG A 74 -1.16 5.56 -2.49
CA ARG A 74 0.18 4.99 -2.63
C ARG A 74 0.59 4.05 -1.50
N THR A 75 -0.18 3.92 -0.41
CA THR A 75 0.19 3.08 0.74
C THR A 75 0.28 1.60 0.40
N PRO A 76 -0.59 1.01 -0.45
CA PRO A 76 -0.45 -0.38 -0.89
C PRO A 76 0.92 -0.67 -1.48
N TRP A 77 1.37 0.16 -2.41
CA TRP A 77 2.70 0.08 -2.98
C TRP A 77 3.81 0.27 -1.93
N ARG A 78 3.77 1.39 -1.19
CA ARG A 78 4.87 1.82 -0.33
C ARG A 78 5.13 0.90 0.86
N ILE A 79 4.08 0.28 1.40
CA ILE A 79 4.20 -0.65 2.52
C ILE A 79 4.55 -2.05 2.00
N SER A 80 3.90 -2.52 0.96
CA SER A 80 4.16 -3.86 0.39
C SER A 80 5.59 -4.00 -0.14
N MET A 81 6.18 -2.91 -0.69
CA MET A 81 7.60 -2.89 -1.03
C MET A 81 8.52 -3.27 0.12
N ASP A 82 8.15 -2.97 1.36
CA ASP A 82 9.00 -3.30 2.50
C ASP A 82 9.05 -4.82 2.75
N TYR A 83 8.00 -5.54 2.41
CA TYR A 83 8.07 -7.01 2.35
C TYR A 83 8.95 -7.48 1.19
N LEU A 84 8.74 -6.93 -0.01
CA LEU A 84 9.47 -7.34 -1.22
C LEU A 84 10.99 -7.05 -1.12
N VAL A 85 11.38 -6.00 -0.41
CA VAL A 85 12.77 -5.56 -0.29
C VAL A 85 13.44 -6.09 0.97
N ASN A 86 12.75 -6.01 2.11
CA ASN A 86 13.34 -6.27 3.43
C ASN A 86 12.78 -7.54 4.10
N GLY A 87 11.80 -8.23 3.49
CA GLY A 87 11.17 -9.42 4.09
C GLY A 87 10.32 -9.11 5.34
N ASN A 88 9.86 -7.87 5.51
CA ASN A 88 9.14 -7.44 6.71
C ASN A 88 7.80 -8.15 6.87
N ALA A 89 7.63 -8.92 7.96
CA ALA A 89 6.42 -9.71 8.22
C ALA A 89 5.18 -8.84 8.51
N ASP A 90 5.33 -7.65 9.07
CA ASP A 90 4.23 -6.72 9.32
C ASP A 90 3.74 -6.10 7.99
N ALA A 91 4.65 -5.86 7.03
CA ALA A 91 4.29 -5.45 5.68
C ALA A 91 3.52 -6.54 4.94
N LEU A 92 3.90 -7.81 5.10
CA LEU A 92 3.14 -8.95 4.55
C LEU A 92 1.75 -9.06 5.20
N LYS A 93 1.65 -8.90 6.53
CA LYS A 93 0.36 -8.87 7.24
C LYS A 93 -0.55 -7.79 6.68
N PHE A 94 -0.01 -6.59 6.48
CA PHE A 94 -0.73 -5.48 5.85
C PHE A 94 -1.20 -5.84 4.43
N ALA A 95 -0.30 -6.33 3.57
CA ALA A 95 -0.62 -6.69 2.19
C ALA A 95 -1.69 -7.79 2.11
N ASN A 96 -1.64 -8.81 2.97
CA ASN A 96 -2.65 -9.87 3.03
C ASN A 96 -4.02 -9.34 3.46
N ALA A 97 -4.09 -8.46 4.46
CA ALA A 97 -5.35 -7.85 4.89
C ALA A 97 -5.95 -7.01 3.75
N LEU A 98 -5.11 -6.23 3.08
CA LEU A 98 -5.50 -5.37 1.96
C LEU A 98 -6.01 -6.17 0.76
N ASN A 99 -5.23 -7.17 0.30
CA ASN A 99 -5.62 -8.04 -0.81
C ASN A 99 -6.91 -8.79 -0.50
N GLY A 100 -7.03 -9.35 0.70
CA GLY A 100 -8.23 -10.03 1.13
C GLY A 100 -9.45 -9.13 1.19
N PHE A 101 -9.30 -7.86 1.55
CA PHE A 101 -10.39 -6.87 1.54
C PHE A 101 -10.79 -6.53 0.10
N ILE A 102 -9.85 -6.04 -0.71
CA ILE A 102 -10.17 -5.49 -2.03
C ILE A 102 -10.68 -6.58 -2.99
N THR A 103 -10.11 -7.78 -2.96
CA THR A 103 -10.57 -8.91 -3.79
C THR A 103 -12.01 -9.28 -3.48
N ARG A 104 -12.39 -9.34 -2.19
CA ARG A 104 -13.79 -9.58 -1.81
C ARG A 104 -14.71 -8.43 -2.20
N LYS A 105 -14.23 -7.18 -2.07
CA LYS A 105 -15.01 -5.97 -2.35
C LYS A 105 -15.37 -5.85 -3.82
N THR A 106 -14.43 -6.21 -4.69
CA THR A 106 -14.56 -6.15 -6.16
C THR A 106 -15.10 -7.44 -6.77
N GLY A 107 -15.26 -8.51 -5.98
CA GLY A 107 -15.59 -9.84 -6.51
C GLY A 107 -14.48 -10.44 -7.38
N GLY A 108 -13.24 -9.94 -7.24
CA GLY A 108 -12.09 -10.36 -8.04
C GLY A 108 -11.98 -9.65 -9.40
N ASP A 109 -12.80 -8.65 -9.66
CA ASP A 109 -12.75 -7.82 -10.87
C ASP A 109 -12.05 -6.49 -10.57
N PRO A 110 -10.82 -6.25 -11.08
CA PRO A 110 -10.09 -5.00 -10.83
C PRO A 110 -10.83 -3.73 -11.32
N ALA A 111 -11.65 -3.83 -12.35
CA ALA A 111 -12.43 -2.70 -12.86
C ALA A 111 -13.49 -2.19 -11.84
N GLN A 112 -13.72 -2.92 -10.75
CA GLN A 112 -14.60 -2.52 -9.67
C GLN A 112 -13.86 -1.84 -8.51
N ILE A 113 -12.56 -1.58 -8.63
CA ILE A 113 -11.83 -0.74 -7.68
C ILE A 113 -12.33 0.70 -7.85
N MET A 114 -12.70 1.34 -6.75
CA MET A 114 -13.15 2.74 -6.74
C MET A 114 -12.10 3.65 -6.12
N ALA A 115 -12.12 4.91 -6.54
CA ALA A 115 -11.23 5.93 -5.99
C ALA A 115 -11.70 6.35 -4.59
N GLY A 116 -11.30 5.57 -3.58
CA GLY A 116 -11.48 5.89 -2.17
C GLY A 116 -12.39 4.95 -1.38
N TYR A 117 -11.90 4.65 -0.17
CA TYR A 117 -12.60 3.80 0.81
C TYR A 117 -12.39 4.33 2.23
N PRO A 118 -13.39 4.28 3.11
CA PRO A 118 -13.11 4.37 4.53
C PRO A 118 -12.33 3.12 4.98
N PRO A 119 -11.64 3.11 6.12
CA PRO A 119 -10.89 1.95 6.63
C PRO A 119 -11.69 0.65 6.71
N ALA A 120 -13.03 0.75 6.86
CA ALA A 120 -13.95 -0.37 6.72
C ALA A 120 -15.26 0.16 6.14
N GLY A 121 -15.68 -0.31 4.98
CA GLY A 121 -16.97 0.10 4.42
C GLY A 121 -17.03 0.15 2.90
N GLU A 122 -18.04 0.87 2.42
CA GLU A 122 -18.31 1.06 1.01
C GLU A 122 -17.41 2.16 0.43
N ALA A 123 -17.20 2.12 -0.89
CA ALA A 123 -16.46 3.16 -1.60
C ALA A 123 -17.10 4.55 -1.37
N VAL A 124 -16.25 5.58 -1.35
CA VAL A 124 -16.68 6.99 -1.23
C VAL A 124 -16.80 7.68 -2.58
N SER A 125 -16.52 6.97 -3.66
CA SER A 125 -16.65 7.42 -5.04
C SER A 125 -17.35 6.37 -5.89
N ASP A 126 -17.70 6.71 -7.12
CA ASP A 126 -18.30 5.86 -8.14
C ASP A 126 -17.45 5.77 -9.42
N TRP A 127 -16.17 6.14 -9.35
CA TRP A 127 -15.22 6.06 -10.45
C TRP A 127 -13.97 5.25 -10.05
N ASN A 128 -13.34 4.66 -11.05
CA ASN A 128 -12.04 4.01 -10.99
C ASN A 128 -10.94 5.01 -11.39
N ASP A 129 -9.70 4.81 -10.88
CA ASP A 129 -8.55 5.65 -11.21
C ASP A 129 -7.26 4.84 -11.05
N LEU A 130 -6.38 4.88 -12.04
CA LEU A 130 -5.12 4.12 -12.07
C LEU A 130 -4.20 4.35 -10.86
N CYS A 131 -4.25 5.53 -10.26
CA CYS A 131 -3.44 5.82 -9.06
C CYS A 131 -3.90 5.02 -7.83
N PHE A 132 -5.10 4.43 -7.85
CA PHE A 132 -5.56 3.45 -6.85
C PHE A 132 -5.24 2.03 -7.29
N ASP A 133 -5.39 1.69 -8.57
CA ASP A 133 -5.23 0.33 -9.09
C ASP A 133 -3.78 -0.15 -9.04
N ALA A 134 -2.87 0.66 -9.57
CA ALA A 134 -1.47 0.27 -9.70
C ALA A 134 -0.77 -0.01 -8.35
N PRO A 135 -1.02 0.71 -7.24
CA PRO A 135 -0.53 0.34 -5.93
C PRO A 135 -1.03 -1.03 -5.43
N PHE A 136 -2.27 -1.42 -5.77
CA PHE A 136 -2.77 -2.76 -5.43
C PHE A 136 -2.04 -3.88 -6.17
N LEU A 137 -1.52 -3.63 -7.40
CA LEU A 137 -0.69 -4.60 -8.11
C LEU A 137 0.55 -4.99 -7.30
N VAL A 138 1.25 -3.99 -6.73
CA VAL A 138 2.42 -4.26 -5.88
C VAL A 138 2.04 -5.01 -4.60
N ALA A 139 0.88 -4.71 -4.01
CA ALA A 139 0.39 -5.46 -2.86
C ALA A 139 0.02 -6.90 -3.23
N ALA A 140 -0.55 -7.13 -4.41
CA ALA A 140 -0.91 -8.46 -4.92
C ALA A 140 0.31 -9.34 -5.19
N ALA A 141 1.48 -8.75 -5.49
CA ALA A 141 2.75 -9.47 -5.61
C ALA A 141 3.22 -10.11 -4.27
N CYS A 142 2.52 -9.83 -3.17
CA CYS A 142 2.78 -10.37 -1.84
C CYS A 142 1.72 -11.43 -1.47
N GLY A 143 2.13 -12.56 -0.88
CA GLY A 143 1.22 -13.44 -0.17
C GLY A 143 0.37 -14.41 -1.01
N GLY A 144 0.72 -14.70 -2.27
CA GLY A 144 0.07 -15.75 -3.06
C GLY A 144 -1.28 -15.35 -3.67
N TYR A 145 -1.42 -14.12 -4.09
CA TYR A 145 -2.60 -13.59 -4.79
C TYR A 145 -2.44 -13.59 -6.32
N ASP A 146 -1.86 -14.62 -6.90
CA ASP A 146 -1.42 -14.69 -8.30
C ASP A 146 -2.54 -14.34 -9.31
N THR A 147 -3.73 -14.96 -9.17
CA THR A 147 -4.86 -14.67 -10.06
C THR A 147 -5.31 -13.21 -9.99
N TRP A 148 -5.32 -12.62 -8.79
CA TRP A 148 -5.65 -11.22 -8.58
C TRP A 148 -4.58 -10.30 -9.17
N HIS A 149 -3.32 -10.64 -8.95
CA HIS A 149 -2.17 -9.95 -9.54
C HIS A 149 -2.24 -9.92 -11.07
N ASP A 150 -2.46 -11.07 -11.71
CA ASP A 150 -2.53 -11.18 -13.17
C ASP A 150 -3.70 -10.36 -13.75
N SER A 151 -4.85 -10.37 -13.06
CA SER A 151 -6.01 -9.59 -13.46
C SER A 151 -5.75 -8.09 -13.37
N LEU A 152 -5.14 -7.62 -12.26
CA LEU A 152 -4.73 -6.22 -12.08
C LEU A 152 -3.74 -5.80 -13.16
N ARG A 153 -2.70 -6.61 -13.38
CA ARG A 153 -1.67 -6.31 -14.39
C ARG A 153 -2.27 -6.19 -15.79
N SER A 154 -3.14 -7.12 -16.17
CA SER A 154 -3.80 -7.09 -17.48
C SER A 154 -4.63 -5.81 -17.63
N MET A 155 -5.47 -5.49 -16.65
CA MET A 155 -6.30 -4.30 -16.69
C MET A 155 -5.46 -3.01 -16.78
N ILE A 156 -4.41 -2.89 -15.96
CA ILE A 156 -3.53 -1.71 -15.93
C ILE A 156 -2.85 -1.51 -17.30
N LEU A 157 -2.36 -2.58 -17.93
CA LEU A 157 -1.70 -2.50 -19.24
C LEU A 157 -2.67 -2.16 -20.38
N ASP A 158 -3.95 -2.52 -20.23
CA ASP A 158 -5.00 -2.27 -21.21
C ASP A 158 -5.73 -0.92 -20.99
N TYR A 159 -5.47 -0.21 -19.88
CA TYR A 159 -6.22 0.99 -19.48
C TYR A 159 -6.04 2.18 -20.44
N GLY A 160 -4.88 2.27 -21.08
CA GLY A 160 -4.53 3.39 -21.95
C GLY A 160 -3.85 4.54 -21.21
N GLU A 161 -3.99 5.75 -21.75
CA GLU A 161 -3.39 6.96 -21.15
C GLU A 161 -4.30 7.53 -20.05
N ASP A 162 -3.67 8.04 -18.99
CA ASP A 162 -4.31 8.74 -17.88
C ASP A 162 -3.67 10.13 -17.70
N VAL A 163 -3.96 10.80 -16.60
CA VAL A 163 -3.29 12.03 -16.22
C VAL A 163 -1.89 11.73 -15.66
N TYR A 164 -0.99 12.71 -15.73
CA TYR A 164 0.40 12.61 -15.27
C TYR A 164 0.56 11.93 -13.89
N PHE A 165 -0.35 12.18 -12.95
CA PHE A 165 -0.31 11.61 -11.61
C PHE A 165 -0.54 10.09 -11.63
N GLY A 166 -1.61 9.64 -12.32
CA GLY A 166 -1.93 8.22 -12.46
C GLY A 166 -0.85 7.47 -13.23
N ASP A 167 -0.43 7.99 -14.39
CA ASP A 167 0.63 7.39 -15.22
C ASP A 167 1.96 7.25 -14.48
N THR A 168 2.35 8.28 -13.71
CA THR A 168 3.61 8.25 -12.94
C THR A 168 3.58 7.18 -11.85
N ILE A 169 2.49 7.07 -11.10
CA ILE A 169 2.33 6.03 -10.07
C ILE A 169 2.33 4.65 -10.72
N THR A 170 1.60 4.50 -11.81
CA THR A 170 1.51 3.24 -12.58
C THR A 170 2.87 2.78 -13.07
N MET A 171 3.63 3.66 -13.72
CA MET A 171 4.99 3.36 -14.17
C MET A 171 5.89 2.88 -13.02
N LEU A 172 5.85 3.58 -11.88
CA LEU A 172 6.67 3.21 -10.72
C LEU A 172 6.24 1.86 -10.11
N CYS A 173 4.95 1.56 -10.10
CA CYS A 173 4.44 0.27 -9.62
C CYS A 173 4.83 -0.87 -10.58
N LEU A 174 4.75 -0.66 -11.89
CA LEU A 174 5.19 -1.64 -12.90
C LEU A 174 6.71 -1.89 -12.83
N ILE A 175 7.54 -0.88 -12.57
CA ILE A 175 8.98 -1.06 -12.34
C ILE A 175 9.24 -1.99 -11.16
N VAL A 176 8.45 -1.86 -10.08
CA VAL A 176 8.56 -2.76 -8.92
C VAL A 176 8.11 -4.17 -9.29
N ASP A 177 6.97 -4.28 -9.97
CA ASP A 177 6.37 -5.55 -10.37
C ASP A 177 7.28 -6.35 -11.31
N ASP A 178 7.93 -5.68 -12.27
CA ASP A 178 8.91 -6.27 -13.18
C ASP A 178 10.28 -6.59 -12.54
N ASN A 179 10.45 -6.41 -11.23
CA ASN A 179 11.74 -6.53 -10.52
C ASN A 179 12.86 -5.61 -11.07
N ALA A 180 12.48 -4.53 -11.72
CA ALA A 180 13.43 -3.55 -12.24
C ALA A 180 13.79 -2.46 -11.21
N TRP A 181 13.26 -2.55 -9.98
CA TRP A 181 13.59 -1.64 -8.89
C TRP A 181 14.99 -1.93 -8.35
N ILE A 182 15.85 -0.92 -8.35
CA ILE A 182 17.22 -1.05 -7.83
C ILE A 182 17.19 -0.88 -6.31
N VAL A 183 17.61 -1.93 -5.59
CA VAL A 183 17.80 -1.90 -4.14
C VAL A 183 19.21 -1.41 -3.84
N PRO A 184 19.42 -0.43 -2.94
CA PRO A 184 20.76 0.01 -2.56
C PRO A 184 21.60 -1.15 -2.02
N ALA A 185 22.91 -1.12 -2.30
CA ALA A 185 23.84 -2.12 -1.79
C ALA A 185 23.82 -2.14 -0.24
N GLY A 186 23.66 -3.33 0.35
CA GLY A 186 23.52 -3.52 1.81
C GLY A 186 22.09 -3.88 2.24
N ALA A 187 21.07 -3.66 1.43
CA ALA A 187 19.76 -4.25 1.68
C ALA A 187 19.77 -5.72 1.25
N ASP A 188 19.19 -6.60 2.06
CA ASP A 188 19.02 -8.00 1.68
C ASP A 188 18.21 -8.08 0.38
N GLN A 189 18.63 -8.95 -0.55
CA GLN A 189 17.96 -9.11 -1.84
C GLN A 189 16.50 -9.55 -1.62
N PRO A 190 15.55 -9.08 -2.45
CA PRO A 190 14.16 -9.41 -2.30
C PRO A 190 13.93 -10.91 -2.28
N VAL A 191 13.20 -11.38 -1.27
CA VAL A 191 12.76 -12.76 -1.16
C VAL A 191 11.54 -12.94 -2.07
N ARG A 192 11.74 -12.92 -3.38
CA ARG A 192 10.78 -13.63 -4.23
C ARG A 192 11.11 -15.11 -4.09
N GLY A 193 10.24 -15.85 -3.42
CA GLY A 193 10.27 -17.31 -3.53
C GLY A 193 10.23 -17.66 -5.01
N ASP A 194 11.18 -18.52 -5.44
CA ASP A 194 11.18 -19.07 -6.78
C ASP A 194 9.83 -19.75 -7.02
N VAL A 195 8.98 -19.11 -7.83
CA VAL A 195 7.69 -19.66 -8.28
C VAL A 195 7.92 -20.51 -9.52
N ASN A 196 9.10 -21.17 -9.60
CA ASN A 196 9.42 -22.13 -10.65
C ASN A 196 10.22 -23.31 -10.05
N GLN A 197 9.53 -24.20 -9.36
CA GLN A 197 9.85 -25.64 -9.31
C GLN A 197 8.56 -26.45 -9.33
#